data_464ecd2f3ed55ec53202da43a02ca8cf
#
_entry.id   464ecd2f3ed55ec53202da43a02ca8cf
#
_cell.length_a   1.000
_cell.length_b   1.000
_cell.length_c   1.000
_cell.angle_alpha   90.00
_cell.angle_beta   90.00
_cell.angle_gamma   90.00
#
_symmetry.space_group_name_H-M   'P 1'
#
loop_
_entity.id
_entity.type
_entity.pdbx_description
1 polymer ?
#
loop_
_entity_poly.entity_id
_entity_poly.type
_entity_poly.pdbx_seq_one_letter_code
_entity_poly.pdbx_strand_id
1 'polypeptide(L)'
;FIFFFICIFSYFLLSEIINPRVKNIDGNYQAIVILSGNLNRARYASMIFKERESSKILLSKENRRLNLISPDEVMRTYQLYVSVLLENGIKRDQIQFLGEDNHSTFDEISSLASYLQLNNERVLVVTDRYHANRVKIIAEHLNILQNINLYLIDVDDKKHLIQSYILEYFKTINFYLFLF
;
A
#
# COMPACT_ATOMS: atom_id res chain seq x y z
N PHE A 1 11.30 19.47 29.37
CA PHE A 1 12.17 19.02 28.26
C PHE A 1 11.53 17.87 27.48
N ILE A 2 11.18 16.77 28.13
CA ILE A 2 10.58 15.57 27.47
C ILE A 2 9.31 15.94 26.71
N PHE A 3 8.40 16.72 27.28
CA PHE A 3 7.17 17.15 26.62
C PHE A 3 7.43 17.95 25.34
N PHE A 4 8.43 18.82 25.33
CA PHE A 4 8.83 19.60 24.17
C PHE A 4 9.34 18.69 23.02
N PHE A 5 10.16 17.69 23.34
CA PHE A 5 10.62 16.70 22.36
C PHE A 5 9.47 15.86 21.78
N ILE A 6 8.51 15.46 22.61
CA ILE A 6 7.30 14.74 22.15
C ILE A 6 6.50 15.61 21.16
N CYS A 7 6.30 16.89 21.47
CA CYS A 7 5.58 17.81 20.59
C CYS A 7 6.30 18.00 19.24
N ILE A 8 7.61 18.16 19.24
CA ILE A 8 8.43 18.31 18.03
C ILE A 8 8.36 17.01 17.21
N PHE A 9 8.57 15.85 17.81
CA PHE A 9 8.49 14.56 17.14
C PHE A 9 7.11 14.34 16.52
N SER A 10 6.03 14.62 17.29
CA SER A 10 4.65 14.50 16.80
C SER A 10 4.38 15.42 15.61
N TYR A 11 4.88 16.66 15.65
CA TYR A 11 4.75 17.61 14.54
C TYR A 11 5.45 17.10 13.28
N PHE A 12 6.69 16.63 13.36
CA PHE A 12 7.41 16.08 12.21
C PHE A 12 6.75 14.83 11.66
N LEU A 13 6.32 13.92 12.52
CA LEU A 13 5.63 12.70 12.12
C LEU A 13 4.32 13.03 11.39
N LEU A 14 3.51 13.94 11.92
CA LEU A 14 2.26 14.36 11.28
C LEU A 14 2.52 15.04 9.93
N SER A 15 3.56 15.87 9.86
CA SER A 15 3.96 16.53 8.60
C SER A 15 4.32 15.51 7.51
N GLU A 16 5.07 14.46 7.84
CA GLU A 16 5.43 13.40 6.90
C GLU A 16 4.22 12.50 6.50
N ILE A 17 3.23 12.33 7.38
CA ILE A 17 2.00 11.61 7.06
C ILE A 17 1.10 12.42 6.12
N ILE A 18 0.98 13.74 6.35
CA ILE A 18 0.16 14.63 5.53
C ILE A 18 0.80 14.88 4.16
N ASN A 19 2.11 15.14 4.15
CA ASN A 19 2.88 15.44 2.95
C ASN A 19 4.07 14.48 2.78
N PRO A 20 3.80 13.20 2.46
CA PRO A 20 4.87 12.22 2.32
C PRO A 20 5.78 12.60 1.14
N ARG A 21 7.08 12.64 1.40
CA ARG A 21 8.08 12.83 0.35
C ARG A 21 8.15 11.56 -0.50
N VAL A 22 7.79 11.67 -1.76
CA VAL A 22 7.92 10.59 -2.74
C VAL A 22 8.93 10.98 -3.81
N LYS A 23 9.64 9.99 -4.32
CA LYS A 23 10.54 10.19 -5.46
C LYS A 23 9.70 10.44 -6.71
N ASN A 24 10.28 11.15 -7.68
CA ASN A 24 9.66 11.28 -8.99
C ASN A 24 9.40 9.88 -9.58
N ILE A 25 8.19 9.70 -10.16
CA ILE A 25 7.73 8.40 -10.67
C ILE A 25 8.23 8.14 -12.11
N ASP A 26 9.28 8.84 -12.53
CA ASP A 26 9.85 8.64 -13.85
C ASP A 26 10.55 7.28 -13.96
N GLY A 27 10.33 6.63 -15.08
CA GLY A 27 10.97 5.36 -15.40
C GLY A 27 10.00 4.18 -15.57
N ASN A 28 10.55 3.08 -16.04
CA ASN A 28 9.83 1.83 -16.25
C ASN A 28 9.85 0.99 -14.96
N TYR A 29 8.70 0.42 -14.65
CA TYR A 29 8.50 -0.50 -13.54
C TYR A 29 8.10 -1.86 -14.08
N GLN A 30 8.76 -2.92 -13.61
CA GLN A 30 8.45 -4.28 -14.03
C GLN A 30 7.08 -4.72 -13.50
N ALA A 31 6.69 -4.21 -12.35
CA ALA A 31 5.38 -4.53 -11.78
C ALA A 31 4.73 -3.32 -11.08
N ILE A 32 3.40 -3.33 -11.07
CA ILE A 32 2.58 -2.42 -10.25
C ILE A 32 2.10 -3.21 -9.04
N VAL A 33 2.34 -2.70 -7.84
CA VAL A 33 1.96 -3.35 -6.57
C VAL A 33 0.72 -2.67 -6.00
N ILE A 34 -0.27 -3.45 -5.60
CA ILE A 34 -1.47 -2.97 -4.92
C ILE A 34 -1.48 -3.53 -3.51
N LEU A 35 -1.37 -2.64 -2.52
CA LEU A 35 -1.57 -2.97 -1.12
C LEU A 35 -3.06 -2.91 -0.78
N SER A 36 -3.49 -3.65 0.25
CA SER A 36 -4.87 -3.65 0.73
C SER A 36 -5.33 -2.28 1.24
N GLY A 37 -6.63 -2.02 1.22
CA GLY A 37 -7.24 -0.77 1.71
C GLY A 37 -8.37 -0.26 0.81
N ASN A 38 -8.16 0.84 0.08
CA ASN A 38 -9.17 1.44 -0.78
C ASN A 38 -9.20 0.76 -2.17
N LEU A 39 -10.40 0.34 -2.63
CA LEU A 39 -10.61 -0.28 -3.96
C LEU A 39 -10.18 0.63 -5.13
N ASN A 40 -10.17 1.94 -4.94
CA ASN A 40 -9.67 2.87 -5.96
C ASN A 40 -8.20 2.58 -6.35
N ARG A 41 -7.42 1.96 -5.45
CA ARG A 41 -6.05 1.53 -5.76
C ARG A 41 -6.00 0.60 -6.98
N ALA A 42 -6.98 -0.32 -7.13
CA ALA A 42 -7.06 -1.21 -8.29
C ALA A 42 -7.36 -0.44 -9.59
N ARG A 43 -8.25 0.56 -9.55
CA ARG A 43 -8.55 1.42 -10.71
C ARG A 43 -7.33 2.20 -11.17
N TYR A 44 -6.66 2.89 -10.24
CA TYR A 44 -5.43 3.65 -10.54
C TYR A 44 -4.31 2.73 -11.02
N ALA A 45 -4.14 1.56 -10.38
CA ALA A 45 -3.15 0.58 -10.82
C ALA A 45 -3.41 0.09 -12.25
N SER A 46 -4.68 -0.12 -12.63
CA SER A 46 -5.05 -0.51 -14.00
C SER A 46 -4.72 0.59 -15.02
N MET A 47 -4.94 1.86 -14.68
CA MET A 47 -4.57 3.00 -15.55
C MET A 47 -3.05 3.07 -15.74
N ILE A 48 -2.30 3.05 -14.64
CA ILE A 48 -0.85 3.12 -14.65
C ILE A 48 -0.24 1.94 -15.39
N PHE A 49 -0.79 0.74 -15.20
CA PHE A 49 -0.33 -0.48 -15.87
C PHE A 49 -0.38 -0.33 -17.40
N LYS A 50 -1.46 0.24 -17.93
CA LYS A 50 -1.63 0.47 -19.37
C LYS A 50 -0.72 1.57 -19.89
N GLU A 51 -0.58 2.66 -19.12
CA GLU A 51 0.23 3.82 -19.52
C GLU A 51 1.73 3.51 -19.51
N ARG A 52 2.18 2.65 -18.61
CA ARG A 52 3.61 2.38 -18.39
C ARG A 52 4.09 1.03 -18.93
N GLU A 53 3.24 0.30 -19.63
CA GLU A 53 3.56 -1.00 -20.24
C GLU A 53 4.21 -1.99 -19.23
N SER A 54 3.76 -1.93 -17.97
CA SER A 54 4.24 -2.86 -16.94
C SER A 54 3.84 -4.30 -17.27
N SER A 55 4.66 -5.27 -16.87
CA SER A 55 4.44 -6.67 -17.26
C SER A 55 3.40 -7.39 -16.41
N LYS A 56 3.21 -6.97 -15.15
CA LYS A 56 2.32 -7.62 -14.17
C LYS A 56 1.83 -6.69 -13.08
N ILE A 57 0.74 -7.11 -12.45
CA ILE A 57 0.22 -6.52 -11.21
C ILE A 57 0.46 -7.49 -10.07
N LEU A 58 1.10 -7.02 -9.01
CA LEU A 58 1.31 -7.74 -7.76
C LEU A 58 0.24 -7.30 -6.77
N LEU A 59 -0.68 -8.18 -6.43
CA LEU A 59 -1.80 -7.90 -5.54
C LEU A 59 -1.59 -8.56 -4.19
N SER A 60 -1.60 -7.78 -3.11
CA SER A 60 -1.57 -8.32 -1.75
C SER A 60 -2.77 -9.22 -1.49
N LYS A 61 -2.52 -10.47 -1.05
CA LYS A 61 -3.56 -11.42 -0.69
C LYS A 61 -3.86 -11.30 0.80
N GLU A 62 -4.68 -10.32 1.13
CA GLU A 62 -5.08 -10.07 2.51
C GLU A 62 -6.14 -11.06 3.01
N ASN A 63 -6.14 -11.32 4.32
CA ASN A 63 -7.10 -12.23 4.98
C ASN A 63 -8.45 -11.57 5.30
N ARG A 64 -8.65 -10.32 5.00
CA ARG A 64 -9.88 -9.60 5.36
C ARG A 64 -11.09 -10.19 4.65
N ARG A 65 -12.06 -10.64 5.45
CA ARG A 65 -13.35 -11.12 4.97
C ARG A 65 -14.34 -9.97 4.87
N LEU A 66 -15.12 -9.95 3.82
CA LEU A 66 -16.27 -9.06 3.67
C LEU A 66 -17.52 -9.87 3.98
N ASN A 67 -18.29 -9.40 4.95
CA ASN A 67 -19.64 -9.91 5.18
C ASN A 67 -20.54 -9.32 4.08
N LEU A 68 -20.80 -10.11 3.04
CA LEU A 68 -21.82 -9.80 2.06
C LEU A 68 -23.22 -10.05 2.65
N ILE A 69 -24.24 -9.61 1.94
CA ILE A 69 -25.65 -9.64 2.37
C ILE A 69 -26.13 -11.08 2.70
N SER A 70 -25.47 -12.11 2.18
CA SER A 70 -25.74 -13.52 2.48
C SER A 70 -24.67 -14.10 3.42
N PRO A 71 -25.05 -14.74 4.56
CA PRO A 71 -24.11 -15.37 5.48
C PRO A 71 -23.25 -16.49 4.85
N ASP A 72 -23.72 -17.06 3.74
CA ASP A 72 -23.07 -18.20 3.07
C ASP A 72 -22.03 -17.77 2.01
N GLU A 73 -22.00 -16.49 1.62
CA GLU A 73 -21.01 -15.95 0.67
C GLU A 73 -19.93 -15.15 1.39
N VAL A 74 -18.86 -15.83 1.75
CA VAL A 74 -17.67 -15.17 2.29
C VAL A 74 -16.74 -14.79 1.15
N MET A 75 -16.78 -13.53 0.73
CA MET A 75 -15.82 -12.97 -0.21
C MET A 75 -14.64 -12.36 0.55
N ARG A 76 -13.41 -12.60 0.11
CA ARG A 76 -12.24 -11.90 0.62
C ARG A 76 -12.03 -10.59 -0.15
N THR A 77 -11.52 -9.56 0.52
CA THR A 77 -11.35 -8.22 -0.08
C THR A 77 -10.49 -8.27 -1.35
N TYR A 78 -9.42 -9.10 -1.40
CA TYR A 78 -8.59 -9.20 -2.58
C TYR A 78 -9.36 -9.69 -3.84
N GLN A 79 -10.45 -10.46 -3.67
CA GLN A 79 -11.27 -10.90 -4.79
C GLN A 79 -12.02 -9.74 -5.46
N LEU A 80 -12.43 -8.72 -4.67
CA LEU A 80 -12.98 -7.48 -5.24
C LEU A 80 -11.94 -6.70 -6.03
N TYR A 81 -10.69 -6.66 -5.56
CA TYR A 81 -9.61 -6.04 -6.34
C TYR A 81 -9.43 -6.74 -7.68
N VAL A 82 -9.45 -8.09 -7.68
CA VAL A 82 -9.38 -8.87 -8.92
C VAL A 82 -10.53 -8.52 -9.86
N SER A 83 -11.77 -8.45 -9.37
CA SER A 83 -12.92 -8.06 -10.20
C SER A 83 -12.72 -6.67 -10.83
N VAL A 84 -12.32 -5.68 -10.02
CA VAL A 84 -12.05 -4.33 -10.53
C VAL A 84 -10.93 -4.32 -11.58
N LEU A 85 -9.87 -5.09 -11.39
CA LEU A 85 -8.77 -5.20 -12.35
C LEU A 85 -9.25 -5.80 -13.69
N LEU A 86 -10.03 -6.89 -13.63
CA LEU A 86 -10.60 -7.55 -14.82
C LEU A 86 -11.57 -6.63 -15.55
N GLU A 87 -12.47 -5.95 -14.84
CA GLU A 87 -13.40 -4.95 -15.41
C GLU A 87 -12.65 -3.81 -16.11
N ASN A 88 -11.47 -3.43 -15.59
CA ASN A 88 -10.60 -2.45 -16.22
C ASN A 88 -9.68 -3.05 -17.29
N GLY A 89 -9.92 -4.27 -17.76
CA GLY A 89 -9.24 -4.89 -18.90
C GLY A 89 -7.83 -5.44 -18.60
N ILE A 90 -7.47 -5.63 -17.33
CA ILE A 90 -6.26 -6.37 -16.95
C ILE A 90 -6.57 -7.86 -17.09
N LYS A 91 -5.69 -8.63 -17.73
CA LYS A 91 -5.89 -10.06 -17.92
C LYS A 91 -5.54 -10.83 -16.63
N ARG A 92 -6.18 -11.98 -16.43
CA ARG A 92 -5.99 -12.80 -15.22
C ARG A 92 -4.54 -13.29 -15.06
N ASP A 93 -3.87 -13.61 -16.14
CA ASP A 93 -2.47 -14.05 -16.19
C ASP A 93 -1.47 -12.93 -15.89
N GLN A 94 -1.91 -11.67 -15.94
CA GLN A 94 -1.12 -10.49 -15.54
C GLN A 94 -1.22 -10.18 -14.05
N ILE A 95 -2.08 -10.87 -13.28
CA ILE A 95 -2.28 -10.67 -11.85
C ILE A 95 -1.58 -11.79 -11.07
N GLN A 96 -0.58 -11.43 -10.29
CA GLN A 96 0.12 -12.32 -9.37
C GLN A 96 -0.16 -11.90 -7.92
N PHE A 97 -0.35 -12.88 -7.03
CA PHE A 97 -0.58 -12.60 -5.61
C PHE A 97 0.73 -12.49 -4.83
N LEU A 98 0.74 -11.57 -3.85
CA LEU A 98 1.79 -11.42 -2.84
C LEU A 98 1.30 -11.94 -1.49
N GLY A 99 2.02 -12.91 -0.93
CA GLY A 99 1.66 -13.58 0.31
C GLY A 99 0.45 -14.49 0.15
N GLU A 100 0.12 -15.21 1.22
CA GLU A 100 -1.04 -16.12 1.24
C GLU A 100 -2.16 -15.61 2.16
N ASP A 101 -1.81 -14.85 3.22
CA ASP A 101 -2.72 -14.50 4.29
C ASP A 101 -2.22 -13.26 5.04
N ASN A 102 -2.06 -12.14 4.34
CA ASN A 102 -1.54 -10.91 4.94
C ASN A 102 -2.57 -10.28 5.88
N HIS A 103 -2.19 -10.02 7.12
CA HIS A 103 -3.05 -9.42 8.15
C HIS A 103 -2.74 -7.96 8.41
N SER A 104 -1.56 -7.50 8.03
CA SER A 104 -1.05 -6.16 8.31
C SER A 104 -0.26 -5.60 7.13
N THR A 105 -0.03 -4.29 7.13
CA THR A 105 0.88 -3.67 6.15
C THR A 105 2.30 -4.21 6.28
N PHE A 106 2.71 -4.61 7.46
CA PHE A 106 4.03 -5.25 7.64
C PHE A 106 4.10 -6.59 6.89
N ASP A 107 3.06 -7.42 6.97
CA ASP A 107 3.01 -8.69 6.23
C ASP A 107 3.00 -8.47 4.73
N GLU A 108 2.25 -7.46 4.25
CA GLU A 108 2.18 -7.10 2.83
C GLU A 108 3.55 -6.68 2.29
N ILE A 109 4.25 -5.81 3.01
CA ILE A 109 5.59 -5.33 2.59
C ILE A 109 6.65 -6.42 2.78
N SER A 110 6.52 -7.31 3.78
CA SER A 110 7.39 -8.48 3.95
C SER A 110 7.23 -9.48 2.80
N SER A 111 5.98 -9.70 2.36
CA SER A 111 5.70 -10.51 1.17
C SER A 111 6.31 -9.89 -0.10
N LEU A 112 6.24 -8.57 -0.23
CA LEU A 112 6.90 -7.83 -1.31
C LEU A 112 8.43 -7.93 -1.21
N ALA A 113 9.00 -7.81 0.00
CA ALA A 113 10.43 -7.94 0.21
C ALA A 113 10.95 -9.33 -0.23
N SER A 114 10.24 -10.39 0.16
CA SER A 114 10.56 -11.76 -0.26
C SER A 114 10.49 -11.91 -1.78
N TYR A 115 9.48 -11.32 -2.41
CA TYR A 115 9.36 -11.29 -3.87
C TYR A 115 10.54 -10.57 -4.54
N LEU A 116 10.92 -9.39 -4.04
CA LEU A 116 11.99 -8.56 -4.61
C LEU A 116 13.38 -9.19 -4.43
N GLN A 117 13.61 -9.93 -3.34
CA GLN A 117 14.85 -10.70 -3.15
C GLN A 117 15.07 -11.75 -4.24
N LEU A 118 13.98 -12.35 -4.74
CA LEU A 118 14.06 -13.37 -5.80
C LEU A 118 14.14 -12.78 -7.20
N ASN A 119 13.52 -11.62 -7.42
CA ASN A 119 13.30 -11.08 -8.78
C ASN A 119 14.13 -9.82 -9.08
N ASN A 120 14.72 -9.16 -8.09
CA ASN A 120 15.50 -7.92 -8.22
C ASN A 120 14.85 -6.86 -9.13
N GLU A 121 13.54 -6.68 -9.01
CA GLU A 121 12.74 -5.78 -9.84
C GLU A 121 12.57 -4.39 -9.20
N ARG A 122 12.29 -3.39 -10.02
CA ARG A 122 11.77 -2.09 -9.58
C ARG A 122 10.27 -2.10 -9.71
N VAL A 123 9.57 -1.75 -8.64
CA VAL A 123 8.11 -1.78 -8.60
C VAL A 123 7.52 -0.42 -8.20
N LEU A 124 6.31 -0.16 -8.71
CA LEU A 124 5.54 1.01 -8.33
C LEU A 124 4.40 0.58 -7.41
N VAL A 125 4.44 1.01 -6.16
CA VAL A 125 3.43 0.68 -5.15
C VAL A 125 2.34 1.74 -5.17
N VAL A 126 1.12 1.34 -5.46
CA VAL A 126 -0.07 2.20 -5.46
C VAL A 126 -0.69 2.20 -4.07
N THR A 127 -0.74 3.38 -3.43
CA THR A 127 -1.23 3.53 -2.06
C THR A 127 -1.89 4.89 -1.83
N ASP A 128 -2.71 5.01 -0.78
CA ASP A 128 -3.27 6.31 -0.40
C ASP A 128 -2.19 7.20 0.23
N ARG A 129 -2.29 8.51 0.03
CA ARG A 129 -1.33 9.51 0.53
C ARG A 129 -1.07 9.36 2.03
N TYR A 130 -2.11 9.25 2.85
CA TYR A 130 -1.97 9.13 4.31
C TYR A 130 -1.25 7.86 4.75
N HIS A 131 -1.27 6.80 3.91
CA HIS A 131 -0.65 5.49 4.18
C HIS A 131 0.83 5.42 3.76
N ALA A 132 1.26 6.31 2.87
CA ALA A 132 2.56 6.27 2.22
C ALA A 132 3.75 6.29 3.20
N ASN A 133 3.66 7.09 4.27
CA ASN A 133 4.75 7.19 5.26
C ASN A 133 5.00 5.85 5.96
N ARG A 134 3.96 5.14 6.37
CA ARG A 134 4.09 3.82 7.01
C ARG A 134 4.64 2.77 6.05
N VAL A 135 4.22 2.79 4.78
CA VAL A 135 4.80 1.93 3.73
C VAL A 135 6.31 2.18 3.59
N LYS A 136 6.74 3.45 3.55
CA LYS A 136 8.16 3.82 3.46
C LYS A 136 8.96 3.31 4.65
N ILE A 137 8.49 3.56 5.87
CA ILE A 137 9.18 3.15 7.11
C ILE A 137 9.38 1.62 7.14
N ILE A 138 8.34 0.86 6.79
CA ILE A 138 8.43 -0.61 6.74
C ILE A 138 9.39 -1.05 5.62
N ALA A 139 9.30 -0.44 4.44
CA ALA A 139 10.18 -0.77 3.33
C ALA A 139 11.65 -0.43 3.61
N GLU A 140 11.92 0.63 4.35
CA GLU A 140 13.25 1.00 4.83
C GLU A 140 13.78 -0.02 5.83
N HIS A 141 12.95 -0.39 6.82
CA HIS A 141 13.28 -1.44 7.79
C HIS A 141 13.62 -2.78 7.14
N LEU A 142 12.91 -3.13 6.07
CA LEU A 142 13.15 -4.36 5.29
C LEU A 142 14.20 -4.21 4.18
N ASN A 143 14.89 -3.07 4.10
CA ASN A 143 15.94 -2.77 3.11
C ASN A 143 15.51 -2.87 1.64
N ILE A 144 14.23 -2.61 1.33
CA ILE A 144 13.71 -2.63 -0.05
C ILE A 144 13.29 -1.26 -0.58
N LEU A 145 13.50 -0.18 0.18
CA LEU A 145 13.06 1.17 -0.20
C LEU A 145 13.67 1.65 -1.53
N GLN A 146 14.83 1.16 -1.90
CA GLN A 146 15.49 1.46 -3.18
C GLN A 146 14.80 0.82 -4.40
N ASN A 147 14.11 -0.29 -4.19
CA ASN A 147 13.43 -1.06 -5.23
C ASN A 147 12.00 -0.58 -5.46
N ILE A 148 11.44 0.23 -4.56
CA ILE A 148 10.07 0.71 -4.64
C ILE A 148 9.98 2.21 -4.89
N ASN A 149 9.00 2.60 -5.68
CA ASN A 149 8.48 3.97 -5.75
C ASN A 149 7.01 3.95 -5.36
N LEU A 150 6.48 5.09 -4.90
CA LEU A 150 5.09 5.19 -4.47
C LEU A 150 4.29 6.06 -5.43
N TYR A 151 3.15 5.55 -5.88
CA TYR A 151 2.10 6.33 -6.53
C TYR A 151 1.02 6.65 -5.49
N LEU A 152 0.81 7.93 -5.23
CA LEU A 152 -0.09 8.39 -4.18
C LEU A 152 -1.47 8.71 -4.75
N ILE A 153 -2.49 8.14 -4.12
CA ILE A 153 -3.89 8.44 -4.41
C ILE A 153 -4.41 9.37 -3.33
N ASP A 154 -5.05 10.45 -3.76
CA ASP A 154 -5.78 11.34 -2.86
C ASP A 154 -7.19 10.78 -2.62
N VAL A 155 -7.68 10.95 -1.39
CA VAL A 155 -9.02 10.53 -0.99
C VAL A 155 -9.91 11.74 -0.93
N ASP A 156 -10.98 11.75 -1.71
CA ASP A 156 -11.88 12.91 -1.85
C ASP A 156 -12.76 13.17 -0.63
N ASP A 157 -13.05 12.15 0.18
CA ASP A 157 -13.89 12.27 1.37
C ASP A 157 -13.12 12.86 2.55
N LYS A 158 -13.33 14.15 2.81
CA LYS A 158 -12.65 14.90 3.88
C LYS A 158 -12.86 14.31 5.28
N LYS A 159 -14.04 13.76 5.58
CA LYS A 159 -14.32 13.20 6.92
C LYS A 159 -13.53 11.92 7.15
N HIS A 160 -13.57 11.02 6.19
CA HIS A 160 -12.77 9.79 6.24
C HIS A 160 -11.28 10.07 6.17
N LEU A 161 -10.86 11.13 5.47
CA LEU A 161 -9.47 11.54 5.37
C LEU A 161 -8.88 11.92 6.73
N ILE A 162 -9.57 12.76 7.53
CA ILE A 162 -9.10 13.16 8.87
C ILE A 162 -8.96 11.93 9.79
N GLN A 163 -9.97 11.06 9.79
CA GLN A 163 -9.91 9.82 10.57
C GLN A 163 -8.74 8.93 10.15
N SER A 164 -8.47 8.83 8.86
CA SER A 164 -7.35 8.06 8.32
C SER A 164 -6.01 8.62 8.75
N TYR A 165 -5.80 9.95 8.75
CA TYR A 165 -4.57 10.58 9.24
C TYR A 165 -4.35 10.30 10.73
N ILE A 166 -5.38 10.41 11.56
CA ILE A 166 -5.30 10.12 12.98
C ILE A 166 -4.93 8.64 13.21
N LEU A 167 -5.61 7.73 12.52
CA LEU A 167 -5.32 6.30 12.63
C LEU A 167 -3.91 5.96 12.16
N GLU A 168 -3.44 6.53 11.06
CA GLU A 168 -2.08 6.29 10.57
C GLU A 168 -1.02 6.87 11.50
N TYR A 169 -1.28 8.00 12.14
CA TYR A 169 -0.40 8.54 13.17
C TYR A 169 -0.19 7.53 14.31
N PHE A 170 -1.28 7.00 14.89
CA PHE A 170 -1.17 6.01 15.97
C PHE A 170 -0.56 4.69 15.51
N LYS A 171 -0.89 4.21 14.31
CA LYS A 171 -0.29 2.99 13.74
C LYS A 171 1.22 3.15 13.52
N THR A 172 1.65 4.34 13.08
CA THR A 172 3.07 4.62 12.85
C THR A 172 3.83 4.70 14.17
N ILE A 173 3.27 5.34 15.20
CA ILE A 173 3.85 5.33 16.55
C ILE A 173 3.95 3.91 17.08
N ASN A 174 2.88 3.14 16.99
CA ASN A 174 2.86 1.75 17.43
C ASN A 174 3.96 0.93 16.73
N PHE A 175 4.15 1.13 15.43
CA PHE A 175 5.21 0.48 14.68
C PHE A 175 6.60 0.82 15.24
N TYR A 176 6.88 2.09 15.54
CA TYR A 176 8.15 2.50 16.16
C TYR A 176 8.36 1.90 17.56
N LEU A 177 7.30 1.81 18.37
CA LEU A 177 7.41 1.29 19.74
C LEU A 177 7.62 -0.23 19.82
N PHE A 178 7.20 -0.99 18.81
CA PHE A 178 7.26 -2.47 18.84
C PHE A 178 8.33 -3.07 17.93
N LEU A 179 8.97 -2.27 17.08
CA LEU A 179 10.07 -2.71 16.21
C LEU A 179 11.46 -2.26 16.71
N PHE A 180 11.50 -1.36 17.67
CA PHE A 180 12.70 -0.89 18.37
C PHE A 180 12.54 -1.08 19.87
#